data_8a29c282e987618fe86913313f773e20
#
_entry.id   8a29c282e987618fe86913313f773e20
#
_cell.length_a   1.000
_cell.length_b   1.000
_cell.length_c   1.000
_cell.angle_alpha   90.00
_cell.angle_beta   90.00
_cell.angle_gamma   90.00
#
_symmetry.space_group_name_H-M   'P 1'
#
loop_
_entity.id
_entity.type
_entity.pdbx_description
1 polymer ?
#
loop_
_entity_poly.entity_id
_entity_poly.type
_entity_poly.pdbx_seq_one_letter_code
_entity_poly.pdbx_strand_id
1 'polypeptide(L)'
;TDLFRFPGGSSSYKARIKAKVRDAGYAWFDWNTMTGDAQYSFSSDREMLEYTLGQAHGKDVVILLMHEGKTRTRRILPELVAYFRENGYEFRRLSTGEEDREILSRCGAHFMLPDAEQGGH
;
A
#
# COMPACT_ATOMS: atom_id res chain seq x y z
N THR A 1 -15.06 2.23 7.63
CA THR A 1 -14.09 2.75 6.68
C THR A 1 -14.60 2.60 5.25
N ASP A 2 -14.15 3.46 4.39
CA ASP A 2 -14.43 3.41 2.95
C ASP A 2 -13.23 2.90 2.14
N LEU A 3 -12.26 2.30 2.80
CA LEU A 3 -11.08 1.73 2.16
C LEU A 3 -11.20 0.22 2.07
N PHE A 4 -10.70 -0.33 0.96
CA PHE A 4 -10.74 -1.76 0.68
C PHE A 4 -9.41 -2.21 0.06
N ARG A 5 -9.00 -3.42 0.37
CA ARG A 5 -7.84 -4.04 -0.27
C ARG A 5 -8.23 -5.43 -0.74
N PHE A 6 -8.00 -5.71 -2.03
CA PHE A 6 -8.22 -7.04 -2.58
C PHE A 6 -7.13 -7.99 -2.07
N PRO A 7 -7.50 -9.10 -1.41
CA PRO A 7 -6.51 -10.10 -1.03
C PRO A 7 -5.75 -10.60 -2.26
N GLY A 8 -4.41 -10.57 -2.19
CA GLY A 8 -3.57 -10.97 -3.31
C GLY A 8 -3.44 -9.93 -4.42
N GLY A 9 -4.07 -8.78 -4.28
CA GLY A 9 -4.00 -7.72 -5.26
C GLY A 9 -5.19 -7.69 -6.22
N SER A 10 -5.41 -6.54 -6.84
CA SER A 10 -6.59 -6.31 -7.67
C SER A 10 -6.56 -7.03 -9.01
N SER A 11 -5.37 -7.39 -9.50
CA SER A 11 -5.22 -7.97 -10.85
C SER A 11 -5.88 -9.34 -10.99
N SER A 12 -6.11 -10.06 -9.88
CA SER A 12 -6.74 -11.39 -9.89
C SER A 12 -8.27 -11.30 -9.97
N TYR A 13 -8.85 -10.12 -9.88
CA TYR A 13 -10.29 -9.95 -9.78
C TYR A 13 -10.87 -9.39 -11.07
N LYS A 14 -12.07 -9.88 -11.43
CA LYS A 14 -12.77 -9.45 -12.63
C LYS A 14 -13.25 -8.01 -12.49
N ALA A 15 -13.37 -7.32 -13.61
CA ALA A 15 -13.83 -5.94 -13.66
C ALA A 15 -15.18 -5.73 -12.98
N ARG A 16 -16.10 -6.69 -13.09
CA ARG A 16 -17.44 -6.59 -12.46
C ARG A 16 -17.36 -6.59 -10.94
N ILE A 17 -16.38 -7.31 -10.37
CA ILE A 17 -16.18 -7.35 -8.91
C ILE A 17 -15.62 -6.01 -8.43
N LYS A 18 -14.63 -5.48 -9.18
CA LYS A 18 -14.09 -4.15 -8.89
C LYS A 18 -15.16 -3.07 -8.97
N ALA A 19 -16.05 -3.17 -9.95
CA ALA A 19 -17.15 -2.24 -10.09
C ALA A 19 -18.12 -2.30 -8.90
N LYS A 20 -18.41 -3.50 -8.38
CA LYS A 20 -19.25 -3.65 -7.19
C LYS A 20 -18.65 -3.00 -5.97
N VAL A 21 -17.35 -3.13 -5.79
CA VAL A 21 -16.63 -2.48 -4.68
C VAL A 21 -16.75 -0.96 -4.81
N ARG A 22 -16.51 -0.42 -6.01
CA ARG A 22 -16.64 1.00 -6.29
C ARG A 22 -18.08 1.48 -6.03
N ASP A 23 -19.06 0.76 -6.55
CA ASP A 23 -20.48 1.14 -6.45
C ASP A 23 -20.98 1.10 -4.99
N ALA A 24 -20.35 0.29 -4.16
CA ALA A 24 -20.62 0.26 -2.73
C ALA A 24 -19.98 1.44 -1.97
N GLY A 25 -19.26 2.31 -2.67
CA GLY A 25 -18.65 3.51 -2.08
C GLY A 25 -17.26 3.34 -1.56
N TYR A 26 -16.60 2.22 -1.86
CA TYR A 26 -15.23 1.95 -1.41
C TYR A 26 -14.20 2.39 -2.42
N ALA A 27 -13.08 2.95 -1.93
CA ALA A 27 -11.84 3.07 -2.66
C ALA A 27 -11.04 1.80 -2.45
N TRP A 28 -10.26 1.37 -3.45
CA TRP A 28 -9.34 0.26 -3.25
C TRP A 28 -7.94 0.65 -3.71
N PHE A 29 -6.95 0.01 -3.08
CA PHE A 29 -5.53 0.26 -3.32
C PHE A 29 -4.77 -1.05 -3.39
N ASP A 30 -3.86 -1.15 -4.35
CA ASP A 30 -2.80 -2.13 -4.31
C ASP A 30 -1.56 -1.47 -3.68
N TRP A 31 -0.45 -2.15 -3.76
CA TRP A 31 0.82 -1.70 -3.16
C TRP A 31 1.94 -1.75 -4.20
N ASN A 32 3.01 -1.04 -3.92
CA ASN A 32 4.20 -1.05 -4.78
C ASN A 32 5.46 -1.56 -4.07
N THR A 33 5.33 -1.89 -2.80
CA THR A 33 6.42 -2.39 -1.97
C THR A 33 5.82 -3.36 -0.96
N MET A 34 6.54 -4.42 -0.62
CA MET A 34 6.07 -5.38 0.38
C MET A 34 7.23 -5.93 1.18
N THR A 35 6.94 -6.33 2.43
CA THR A 35 7.92 -7.01 3.27
C THR A 35 8.12 -8.46 2.87
N GLY A 36 7.16 -9.04 2.15
CA GLY A 36 7.18 -10.45 1.79
C GLY A 36 6.87 -11.38 2.95
N ASP A 37 6.37 -10.85 4.07
CA ASP A 37 6.17 -11.59 5.31
C ASP A 37 5.14 -12.73 5.21
N ALA A 38 4.26 -12.68 4.23
CA ALA A 38 3.28 -13.74 4.01
C ALA A 38 3.69 -14.71 2.89
N GLN A 39 4.72 -14.42 2.13
CA GLN A 39 5.10 -15.17 0.93
C GLN A 39 6.46 -15.83 1.03
N TYR A 40 7.39 -15.22 1.73
CA TYR A 40 8.78 -15.67 1.76
C TYR A 40 9.25 -15.98 3.17
N SER A 41 10.21 -16.90 3.25
CA SER A 41 10.94 -17.16 4.48
C SER A 41 12.30 -16.48 4.40
N PHE A 42 12.57 -15.60 5.34
CA PHE A 42 13.86 -14.91 5.40
C PHE A 42 14.73 -15.54 6.48
N SER A 43 16.04 -15.58 6.24
CA SER A 43 16.99 -16.15 7.20
C SER A 43 17.29 -15.21 8.36
N SER A 44 17.00 -13.91 8.22
CA SER A 44 17.26 -12.90 9.25
C SER A 44 16.33 -11.72 9.08
N ASP A 45 16.24 -10.92 10.15
CA ASP A 45 15.51 -9.64 10.10
C ASP A 45 16.15 -8.71 9.06
N ARG A 46 17.46 -8.72 8.99
CA ARG A 46 18.18 -7.87 8.05
C ARG A 46 17.87 -8.22 6.60
N GLU A 47 17.75 -9.50 6.29
CA GLU A 47 17.40 -9.93 4.94
C GLU A 47 16.01 -9.42 4.54
N MET A 48 15.02 -9.51 5.42
CA MET A 48 13.69 -8.96 5.17
C MET A 48 13.74 -7.44 5.02
N LEU A 49 14.50 -6.76 5.87
CA LEU A 49 14.65 -5.31 5.81
C LEU A 49 15.26 -4.89 4.47
N GLU A 50 16.34 -5.52 4.06
CA GLU A 50 17.00 -5.21 2.78
C GLU A 50 16.10 -5.49 1.58
N TYR A 51 15.34 -6.58 1.63
CA TYR A 51 14.36 -6.90 0.59
C TYR A 51 13.32 -5.78 0.45
N THR A 52 12.80 -5.31 1.56
CA THR A 52 11.79 -4.25 1.59
C THR A 52 12.36 -2.93 1.09
N LEU A 53 13.50 -2.52 1.63
CA LEU A 53 14.11 -1.23 1.29
C LEU A 53 14.62 -1.19 -0.15
N GLY A 54 15.07 -2.34 -0.68
CA GLY A 54 15.48 -2.44 -2.07
C GLY A 54 14.34 -2.14 -3.04
N GLN A 55 13.12 -2.54 -2.70
CA GLN A 55 11.94 -2.23 -3.51
C GLN A 55 11.58 -0.75 -3.43
N ALA A 56 11.72 -0.14 -2.27
CA ALA A 56 11.34 1.26 -2.04
C ALA A 56 12.35 2.25 -2.65
N HIS A 57 13.58 1.80 -2.87
CA HIS A 57 14.65 2.68 -3.36
C HIS A 57 14.26 3.33 -4.68
N GLY A 58 14.38 4.65 -4.74
CA GLY A 58 14.06 5.42 -5.95
C GLY A 58 12.58 5.73 -6.15
N LYS A 59 11.71 5.27 -5.27
CA LYS A 59 10.27 5.56 -5.36
C LYS A 59 9.91 6.82 -4.59
N ASP A 60 9.19 7.72 -5.22
CA ASP A 60 8.68 8.94 -4.57
C ASP A 60 7.50 8.64 -3.66
N VAL A 61 6.67 7.69 -4.07
CA VAL A 61 5.46 7.30 -3.34
C VAL A 61 5.55 5.81 -3.05
N VAL A 62 5.45 5.45 -1.77
CA VAL A 62 5.54 4.06 -1.32
C VAL A 62 4.24 3.68 -0.62
N ILE A 63 3.60 2.63 -1.12
CA ILE A 63 2.49 1.96 -0.44
C ILE A 63 3.01 0.58 -0.06
N LEU A 64 3.22 0.36 1.22
CA LEU A 64 3.88 -0.82 1.75
C LEU A 64 2.85 -1.82 2.29
N LEU A 65 2.88 -3.03 1.74
CA LEU A 65 2.09 -4.15 2.24
C LEU A 65 2.89 -4.92 3.30
N MET A 66 2.29 -5.10 4.45
CA MET A 66 2.80 -5.97 5.51
C MET A 66 1.61 -6.53 6.29
N HIS A 67 1.85 -7.57 7.06
CA HIS A 67 0.79 -8.25 7.79
C HIS A 67 1.04 -8.16 9.29
N GLU A 68 -0.01 -7.90 10.06
CA GLU A 68 0.07 -7.95 11.51
C GLU A 68 0.22 -9.41 11.99
N GLY A 69 0.69 -9.59 13.21
CA GLY A 69 0.91 -10.91 13.75
C GLY A 69 2.21 -11.58 13.33
N LYS A 70 2.99 -10.93 12.47
CA LYS A 70 4.29 -11.44 12.04
C LYS A 70 5.39 -10.83 12.90
N THR A 71 6.04 -11.68 13.69
CA THR A 71 7.05 -11.24 14.66
C THR A 71 8.21 -10.50 13.99
N ARG A 72 8.71 -11.03 12.87
CA ARG A 72 9.83 -10.42 12.15
C ARG A 72 9.47 -9.05 11.61
N THR A 73 8.28 -8.90 11.05
CA THR A 73 7.77 -7.61 10.57
C THR A 73 7.74 -6.59 11.70
N ARG A 74 7.24 -7.00 12.85
CA ARG A 74 7.18 -6.13 14.02
C ARG A 74 8.57 -5.68 14.47
N ARG A 75 9.55 -6.59 14.41
CA ARG A 75 10.93 -6.25 14.81
C ARG A 75 11.59 -5.26 13.87
N ILE A 76 11.35 -5.36 12.55
CA ILE A 76 11.99 -4.46 11.59
C ILE A 76 11.24 -3.13 11.41
N LEU A 77 10.02 -3.03 11.91
CA LEU A 77 9.20 -1.84 11.69
C LEU A 77 9.85 -0.54 12.17
N PRO A 78 10.48 -0.47 13.35
CA PRO A 78 11.15 0.77 13.76
C PRO A 78 12.25 1.20 12.79
N GLU A 79 13.01 0.27 12.24
CA GLU A 79 14.07 0.58 11.27
C GLU A 79 13.50 1.03 9.94
N LEU A 80 12.38 0.43 9.50
CA LEU A 80 11.66 0.88 8.30
C LEU A 80 11.19 2.32 8.46
N VAL A 81 10.58 2.64 9.58
CA VAL A 81 10.08 3.98 9.85
C VAL A 81 11.24 4.98 9.86
N ALA A 82 12.35 4.63 10.54
CA ALA A 82 13.52 5.49 10.60
C ALA A 82 14.11 5.74 9.20
N TYR A 83 14.23 4.70 8.40
CA TYR A 83 14.73 4.82 7.03
C TYR A 83 13.91 5.81 6.21
N PHE A 84 12.59 5.65 6.22
CA PHE A 84 11.74 6.52 5.43
C PHE A 84 11.80 7.97 5.91
N ARG A 85 11.82 8.21 7.21
CA ARG A 85 11.96 9.57 7.75
C ARG A 85 13.30 10.19 7.39
N GLU A 86 14.38 9.44 7.51
CA GLU A 86 15.73 9.93 7.20
C GLU A 86 15.91 10.22 5.70
N ASN A 87 15.13 9.57 4.86
CA ASN A 87 15.18 9.78 3.41
C ASN A 87 14.08 10.73 2.89
N GLY A 88 13.48 11.50 3.79
CA GLY A 88 12.60 12.60 3.42
C GLY A 88 11.15 12.19 3.12
N TYR A 89 10.76 10.97 3.44
CA TYR A 89 9.38 10.53 3.24
C TYR A 89 8.48 11.07 4.33
N GLU A 90 7.29 11.50 3.93
CA GLU A 90 6.21 11.87 4.83
C GLU A 90 5.26 10.70 4.96
N PHE A 91 4.85 10.38 6.18
CA PHE A 91 3.84 9.35 6.43
C PHE A 91 2.45 9.95 6.33
N ARG A 92 1.61 9.36 5.50
CA ARG A 92 0.24 9.83 5.29
C ARG A 92 -0.72 8.65 5.41
N ARG A 93 -1.93 8.94 5.85
CA ARG A 93 -3.02 7.97 5.78
C ARG A 93 -3.49 7.86 4.33
N LEU A 94 -3.88 6.66 3.92
CA LEU A 94 -4.56 6.51 2.64
C LEU A 94 -5.89 7.25 2.71
N SER A 95 -6.17 8.04 1.68
CA SER A 95 -7.31 8.94 1.64
C SER A 95 -7.94 8.92 0.26
N THR A 96 -9.22 9.26 0.18
CA THR A 96 -9.97 9.39 -1.06
C THR A 96 -10.04 10.83 -1.57
N GLY A 97 -9.35 11.76 -0.89
CA GLY A 97 -9.36 13.17 -1.24
C GLY A 97 -8.63 13.49 -2.54
N GLU A 98 -9.02 14.57 -3.19
CA GLU A 98 -8.40 15.03 -4.43
C GLU A 98 -6.91 15.33 -4.26
N GLU A 99 -6.53 15.83 -3.08
CA GLU A 99 -5.13 16.12 -2.79
C GLU A 99 -4.24 14.89 -2.90
N ASP A 100 -4.75 13.75 -2.49
CA ASP A 100 -3.99 12.51 -2.51
C ASP A 100 -4.10 11.78 -3.84
N ARG A 101 -5.09 12.09 -4.66
CA ARG A 101 -5.27 11.47 -5.97
C ARG A 101 -4.04 11.66 -6.86
N GLU A 102 -3.51 12.87 -6.93
CA GLU A 102 -2.33 13.14 -7.74
C GLU A 102 -1.10 12.42 -7.19
N ILE A 103 -0.93 12.41 -5.86
CA ILE A 103 0.16 11.70 -5.22
C ILE A 103 0.08 10.21 -5.54
N LEU A 104 -1.10 9.63 -5.38
CA LEU A 104 -1.33 8.21 -5.64
C LEU A 104 -1.12 7.84 -7.10
N SER A 105 -1.40 8.75 -8.02
CA SER A 105 -1.18 8.49 -9.45
C SER A 105 0.29 8.23 -9.80
N ARG A 106 1.22 8.64 -8.93
CA ARG A 106 2.65 8.47 -9.13
C ARG A 106 3.20 7.20 -8.48
N CYS A 107 2.37 6.43 -7.76
CA CYS A 107 2.88 5.28 -7.01
C CYS A 107 3.16 4.04 -7.86
N GLY A 108 2.65 3.99 -9.09
CA GLY A 108 2.83 2.85 -9.98
C GLY A 108 1.98 1.64 -9.64
N ALA A 109 1.29 1.63 -8.53
CA ALA A 109 0.37 0.56 -8.14
C ALA A 109 -1.04 0.88 -8.63
N HIS A 110 -1.84 -0.16 -8.83
CA HIS A 110 -3.24 0.02 -9.21
C HIS A 110 -4.04 0.52 -8.01
N PHE A 111 -4.94 1.44 -8.27
CA PHE A 111 -5.87 1.92 -7.26
C PHE A 111 -7.13 2.46 -7.95
N MET A 112 -8.19 2.63 -7.16
CA MET A 112 -9.42 3.26 -7.66
C MET A 112 -10.00 4.12 -6.53
N LEU A 113 -10.28 5.38 -6.85
CA LEU A 113 -10.98 6.30 -5.97
C LEU A 113 -12.37 6.55 -6.53
N PRO A 114 -13.41 6.64 -5.68
CA PRO A 114 -14.73 7.04 -6.13
C PRO A 114 -14.69 8.44 -6.74
N ASP A 115 -15.55 8.71 -7.71
CA ASP A 115 -15.67 10.04 -8.27
C ASP A 115 -16.14 11.03 -7.20
N ALA A 116 -15.61 12.25 -7.23
CA ALA A 116 -15.99 13.29 -6.29
C ALA A 116 -17.49 13.62 -6.38
N GLU A 117 -18.05 13.53 -7.59
CA GLU A 117 -19.48 13.77 -7.80
C GLU A 117 -20.36 12.73 -7.13
N GLN A 118 -19.90 11.47 -7.09
CA GLN A 118 -20.62 10.41 -6.37
C GLN A 118 -20.62 10.67 -4.87
N GLY A 119 -19.52 11.18 -4.35
CA GLY A 119 -19.41 11.55 -2.95
C GLY A 119 -20.27 12.74 -2.56
N GLY A 120 -20.69 13.55 -3.51
CA GLY A 120 -21.53 14.71 -3.29
C GLY A 120 -23.03 14.41 -3.25
N HIS A 121 -23.38 13.20 -3.51
CA HIS A 121 -24.76 12.76 -3.51
C HIS A 121 -25.09 12.01 -2.21
#